data_0c7e41463207418d055a5fe3284a4736
#
_entry.id   0c7e41463207418d055a5fe3284a4736
#
_cell.length_a   1.000
_cell.length_b   1.000
_cell.length_c   1.000
_cell.angle_alpha   90.00
_cell.angle_beta   90.00
_cell.angle_gamma   90.00
#
_symmetry.space_group_name_H-M   'P 1'
#
loop_
_entity.id
_entity.type
_entity.pdbx_description
1 polymer ?
#
loop_
_entity_poly.entity_id
_entity_poly.type
_entity_poly.pdbx_seq_one_letter_code
_entity_poly.pdbx_strand_id
1 'polypeptide(L)'
;MDLAFAARTRPELEALTHDLPTEAQPRRRRRAKWLTGVVFGSTERKGRWRLPRFALLGVLFGDADIDMRKAEIGGPVVTITALILFGNADFYVPTGVDVDLGGLTVFGHRGEHGEEAEPGPDAPLVRIRVFSLFGTSDVWHVAPETRGTYRELIKATRARERLPAAED
;
A
#
# COMPACT_ATOMS: atom_id res chain seq x y z
N MET A 1 49.31 -16.40 16.49
CA MET A 1 49.00 -16.97 15.15
C MET A 1 48.95 -18.49 15.15
N ASP A 2 48.69 -19.15 16.30
CA ASP A 2 48.90 -20.61 16.42
C ASP A 2 47.72 -21.41 16.98
N LEU A 3 46.55 -20.80 17.20
CA LEU A 3 45.39 -21.53 17.73
C LEU A 3 44.61 -22.28 16.68
N ALA A 4 44.70 -21.90 15.41
CA ALA A 4 43.96 -22.57 14.32
C ALA A 4 44.58 -23.89 13.87
N PHE A 5 45.87 -24.11 14.17
CA PHE A 5 46.61 -25.32 13.80
C PHE A 5 46.54 -26.43 14.84
N ALA A 6 45.98 -26.17 16.04
CA ALA A 6 45.96 -27.12 17.13
C ALA A 6 44.66 -27.97 17.19
N ALA A 7 43.61 -27.57 16.45
CA ALA A 7 42.35 -28.33 16.42
C ALA A 7 42.53 -29.59 15.55
N ARG A 8 42.69 -30.73 16.21
CA ARG A 8 42.92 -32.07 15.54
C ARG A 8 41.66 -32.89 15.46
N THR A 9 40.57 -32.49 16.02
CA THR A 9 39.32 -33.28 16.06
C THR A 9 38.12 -32.46 15.61
N ARG A 10 37.17 -33.15 14.95
CA ARG A 10 35.92 -32.59 14.46
C ARG A 10 35.11 -31.83 15.53
N PRO A 11 34.98 -32.31 16.79
CA PRO A 11 34.24 -31.59 17.83
C PRO A 11 34.93 -30.30 18.29
N GLU A 12 36.26 -30.19 18.19
CA GLU A 12 36.96 -28.95 18.49
C GLU A 12 36.75 -27.87 17.43
N LEU A 13 36.63 -28.29 16.17
CA LEU A 13 36.24 -27.38 15.06
C LEU A 13 34.79 -26.90 15.20
N GLU A 14 33.87 -27.76 15.61
CA GLU A 14 32.47 -27.40 15.86
C GLU A 14 32.33 -26.43 17.05
N ALA A 15 33.14 -26.59 18.11
CA ALA A 15 33.15 -25.66 19.25
C ALA A 15 33.69 -24.28 18.86
N LEU A 16 34.70 -24.20 17.98
CA LEU A 16 35.24 -22.95 17.47
C LEU A 16 34.30 -22.23 16.51
N THR A 17 33.42 -22.95 15.83
CA THR A 17 32.41 -22.32 14.94
C THR A 17 31.16 -21.89 15.67
N HIS A 18 30.91 -22.39 16.89
CA HIS A 18 29.77 -21.98 17.72
C HIS A 18 29.91 -20.56 18.30
N ASP A 19 31.15 -20.08 18.46
CA ASP A 19 31.46 -18.75 18.98
C ASP A 19 31.63 -17.66 17.88
N LEU A 20 31.47 -18.03 16.61
CA LEU A 20 31.40 -17.04 15.56
C LEU A 20 30.04 -16.36 15.66
N PRO A 21 29.99 -15.03 15.93
CA PRO A 21 28.73 -14.32 15.81
C PRO A 21 28.22 -14.61 14.41
N THR A 22 27.08 -15.24 14.33
CA THR A 22 26.34 -15.37 13.07
C THR A 22 26.10 -13.92 12.62
N GLU A 23 27.00 -13.39 11.81
CA GLU A 23 26.76 -12.14 11.11
C GLU A 23 25.42 -12.35 10.43
N ALA A 24 24.39 -11.74 11.02
CA ALA A 24 23.07 -11.67 10.41
C ALA A 24 23.33 -11.04 9.04
N GLN A 25 23.43 -11.89 8.03
CA GLN A 25 23.55 -11.45 6.65
C GLN A 25 22.51 -10.37 6.49
N PRO A 26 22.87 -9.13 6.13
CA PRO A 26 21.89 -8.10 5.92
C PRO A 26 20.93 -8.69 4.88
N ARG A 27 19.73 -9.05 5.34
CA ARG A 27 18.68 -9.50 4.43
C ARG A 27 18.61 -8.41 3.41
N ARG A 28 19.19 -8.65 2.23
CA ARG A 28 19.07 -7.76 1.08
C ARG A 28 17.56 -7.55 0.96
N ARG A 29 17.07 -6.41 1.47
CA ARG A 29 15.68 -6.00 1.30
C ARG A 29 15.50 -5.91 -0.20
N ARG A 30 15.01 -7.01 -0.78
CA ARG A 30 14.57 -6.99 -2.18
C ARG A 30 13.61 -5.83 -2.22
N ARG A 31 13.95 -4.80 -2.98
CA ARG A 31 13.05 -3.68 -3.25
C ARG A 31 11.83 -4.33 -3.90
N ALA A 32 10.84 -4.65 -3.10
CA ALA A 32 9.63 -5.25 -3.60
C ALA A 32 9.02 -4.21 -4.54
N LYS A 33 9.00 -4.52 -5.81
CA LYS A 33 8.20 -3.83 -6.81
C LYS A 33 6.88 -4.56 -6.84
N TRP A 34 5.79 -3.83 -6.68
CA TRP A 34 4.47 -4.42 -6.84
C TRP A 34 3.92 -4.05 -8.21
N LEU A 35 3.61 -5.07 -8.98
CA LEU A 35 2.97 -4.94 -10.26
C LEU A 35 1.69 -5.78 -10.22
N THR A 36 0.56 -5.17 -10.44
CA THR A 36 -0.74 -5.84 -10.60
C THR A 36 -1.38 -5.38 -11.89
N GLY A 37 -1.92 -6.31 -12.65
CA GLY A 37 -2.63 -6.03 -13.90
C GLY A 37 -3.97 -6.74 -13.92
N VAL A 38 -4.99 -6.05 -14.42
CA VAL A 38 -6.33 -6.57 -14.73
C VAL A 38 -6.55 -6.39 -16.22
N VAL A 39 -6.70 -7.50 -16.95
CA VAL A 39 -6.99 -7.44 -18.40
C VAL A 39 -8.49 -7.42 -18.62
N PHE A 40 -9.21 -8.40 -18.04
CA PHE A 40 -10.66 -8.46 -18.02
C PHE A 40 -11.10 -8.97 -16.66
N GLY A 41 -12.06 -8.28 -16.01
CA GLY A 41 -12.61 -8.67 -14.72
C GLY A 41 -12.27 -7.71 -13.60
N SER A 42 -12.28 -8.21 -12.36
CA SER A 42 -11.97 -7.41 -11.17
C SER A 42 -10.82 -8.01 -10.36
N THR A 43 -10.09 -7.15 -9.69
CA THR A 43 -9.10 -7.55 -8.70
C THR A 43 -9.34 -6.82 -7.39
N GLU A 44 -9.19 -7.54 -6.30
CA GLU A 44 -9.30 -7.01 -4.96
C GLU A 44 -8.02 -7.34 -4.18
N ARG A 45 -7.43 -6.33 -3.54
CA ARG A 45 -6.31 -6.53 -2.64
C ARG A 45 -6.64 -5.97 -1.27
N LYS A 46 -6.76 -6.84 -0.29
CA LYS A 46 -7.11 -6.50 1.09
C LYS A 46 -6.28 -7.28 2.12
N GLY A 47 -6.42 -6.86 3.39
CA GLY A 47 -5.77 -7.53 4.52
C GLY A 47 -4.38 -6.97 4.82
N ARG A 48 -3.54 -7.80 5.46
CA ARG A 48 -2.18 -7.39 5.80
C ARG A 48 -1.24 -7.71 4.63
N TRP A 49 -0.73 -6.67 4.01
CA TRP A 49 0.27 -6.78 2.95
C TRP A 49 1.22 -5.59 3.02
N ARG A 50 2.33 -5.69 2.33
CA ARG A 50 3.32 -4.62 2.31
C ARG A 50 3.19 -3.82 1.03
N LEU A 51 2.97 -2.52 1.18
CA LEU A 51 2.98 -1.56 0.09
C LEU A 51 4.43 -1.12 -0.15
N PRO A 52 5.06 -1.48 -1.28
CA PRO A 52 6.41 -1.07 -1.58
C PRO A 52 6.46 0.42 -1.95
N ARG A 53 7.65 1.00 -1.96
CA ARG A 53 7.84 2.41 -2.35
C ARG A 53 7.31 2.75 -3.74
N PHE A 54 7.25 1.76 -4.63
CA PHE A 54 6.71 1.93 -5.98
C PHE A 54 5.81 0.76 -6.31
N ALA A 55 4.57 1.07 -6.66
CA ALA A 55 3.56 0.14 -7.09
C ALA A 55 3.00 0.58 -8.44
N LEU A 56 2.75 -0.38 -9.34
CA LEU A 56 2.11 -0.15 -10.62
C LEU A 56 0.85 -1.02 -10.71
N LEU A 57 -0.28 -0.37 -11.01
CA LEU A 57 -1.56 -1.00 -11.27
C LEU A 57 -1.94 -0.74 -12.73
N GLY A 58 -2.26 -1.79 -13.47
CA GLY A 58 -2.80 -1.70 -14.82
C GLY A 58 -4.22 -2.26 -14.87
N VAL A 59 -5.18 -1.51 -15.40
CA VAL A 59 -6.56 -1.94 -15.62
C VAL A 59 -6.89 -1.72 -17.08
N LEU A 60 -7.07 -2.81 -17.83
CA LEU A 60 -7.43 -2.70 -19.23
C LEU A 60 -8.96 -2.65 -19.39
N PHE A 61 -9.68 -3.64 -18.82
CA PHE A 61 -11.15 -3.66 -18.74
C PHE A 61 -11.57 -4.25 -17.41
N GLY A 62 -12.22 -3.47 -16.54
CA GLY A 62 -12.72 -3.96 -15.28
C GLY A 62 -12.45 -3.04 -14.09
N ASP A 63 -12.44 -3.61 -12.90
CA ASP A 63 -12.36 -2.87 -11.66
C ASP A 63 -11.19 -3.34 -10.79
N ALA A 64 -10.60 -2.41 -10.04
CA ALA A 64 -9.54 -2.70 -9.09
C ALA A 64 -9.82 -2.04 -7.74
N ASP A 65 -9.94 -2.85 -6.69
CA ASP A 65 -10.11 -2.40 -5.31
C ASP A 65 -8.80 -2.61 -4.53
N ILE A 66 -8.20 -1.53 -4.08
CA ILE A 66 -6.91 -1.54 -3.37
C ILE A 66 -7.12 -1.07 -1.93
N ASP A 67 -7.25 -2.00 -1.01
CA ASP A 67 -7.44 -1.72 0.40
C ASP A 67 -6.10 -1.64 1.14
N MET A 68 -5.72 -0.42 1.50
CA MET A 68 -4.49 -0.11 2.21
C MET A 68 -4.69 0.08 3.72
N ARG A 69 -5.90 -0.05 4.25
CA ARG A 69 -6.20 0.20 5.68
C ARG A 69 -5.35 -0.61 6.65
N LYS A 70 -4.93 -1.80 6.23
CA LYS A 70 -4.07 -2.71 7.02
C LYS A 70 -2.73 -3.00 6.35
N ALA A 71 -2.39 -2.23 5.31
CA ALA A 71 -1.12 -2.38 4.63
C ALA A 71 0.03 -1.80 5.46
N GLU A 72 1.17 -2.47 5.46
CA GLU A 72 2.42 -1.93 5.99
C GLU A 72 3.03 -1.01 4.93
N ILE A 73 3.08 0.28 5.20
CA ILE A 73 3.64 1.27 4.27
C ILE A 73 5.15 1.15 4.26
N GLY A 74 5.72 0.92 3.11
CA GLY A 74 7.14 0.56 2.93
C GLY A 74 8.15 1.70 3.02
N GLY A 75 7.74 2.89 3.46
CA GLY A 75 8.62 4.04 3.64
C GLY A 75 7.88 5.36 3.85
N PRO A 76 8.58 6.46 4.07
CA PRO A 76 7.96 7.77 4.32
C PRO A 76 7.19 8.30 3.10
N VAL A 77 7.59 7.92 1.90
CA VAL A 77 6.88 8.23 0.66
C VAL A 77 6.71 6.97 -0.15
N VAL A 78 5.47 6.70 -0.57
CA VAL A 78 5.10 5.60 -1.44
C VAL A 78 4.38 6.14 -2.66
N THR A 79 4.69 5.64 -3.84
CA THR A 79 4.05 6.05 -5.09
C THR A 79 3.31 4.86 -5.71
N ILE A 80 2.03 5.03 -5.97
CA ILE A 80 1.19 4.12 -6.72
C ILE A 80 0.89 4.78 -8.06
N THR A 81 1.22 4.12 -9.16
CA THR A 81 0.82 4.57 -10.49
C THR A 81 -0.26 3.63 -11.00
N ALA A 82 -1.42 4.17 -11.34
CA ALA A 82 -2.53 3.44 -11.93
C ALA A 82 -2.72 3.84 -13.39
N LEU A 83 -2.73 2.86 -14.27
CA LEU A 83 -3.02 3.01 -15.71
C LEU A 83 -4.34 2.33 -15.98
N ILE A 84 -5.38 3.10 -16.34
CA ILE A 84 -6.74 2.61 -16.53
C ILE A 84 -7.16 2.93 -17.96
N LEU A 85 -7.47 1.89 -18.75
CA LEU A 85 -7.96 2.11 -20.09
C LEU A 85 -9.48 2.19 -20.10
N PHE A 86 -10.17 1.16 -19.58
CA PHE A 86 -11.63 1.11 -19.42
C PHE A 86 -11.97 0.46 -18.08
N GLY A 87 -12.51 1.23 -17.13
CA GLY A 87 -12.90 0.67 -15.85
C GLY A 87 -12.68 1.61 -14.67
N ASN A 88 -12.63 1.03 -13.47
CA ASN A 88 -12.54 1.79 -12.23
C ASN A 88 -11.38 1.31 -11.37
N ALA A 89 -10.85 2.24 -10.55
CA ALA A 89 -9.90 1.89 -9.50
C ALA A 89 -10.25 2.64 -8.22
N ASP A 90 -10.59 1.89 -7.18
CA ASP A 90 -10.90 2.40 -5.86
C ASP A 90 -9.75 2.12 -4.88
N PHE A 91 -9.33 3.17 -4.19
CA PHE A 91 -8.24 3.11 -3.21
C PHE A 91 -8.80 3.42 -1.82
N TYR A 92 -8.73 2.44 -0.90
CA TYR A 92 -9.14 2.61 0.48
C TYR A 92 -7.93 2.87 1.35
N VAL A 93 -7.81 4.10 1.83
CA VAL A 93 -6.66 4.59 2.61
C VAL A 93 -7.08 4.74 4.08
N PRO A 94 -6.22 4.36 5.05
CA PRO A 94 -6.52 4.63 6.45
C PRO A 94 -6.49 6.14 6.74
N THR A 95 -7.37 6.60 7.62
CA THR A 95 -7.31 7.96 8.15
C THR A 95 -5.95 8.23 8.82
N GLY A 96 -5.42 9.44 8.69
CA GLY A 96 -4.12 9.83 9.25
C GLY A 96 -2.91 9.52 8.35
N VAL A 97 -3.14 9.09 7.11
CA VAL A 97 -2.11 8.99 6.06
C VAL A 97 -2.29 10.19 5.14
N ASP A 98 -1.20 10.88 4.83
CA ASP A 98 -1.21 11.96 3.84
C ASP A 98 -1.35 11.39 2.43
N VAL A 99 -2.27 11.93 1.63
CA VAL A 99 -2.54 11.47 0.26
C VAL A 99 -2.30 12.61 -0.74
N ASP A 100 -1.52 12.34 -1.76
CA ASP A 100 -1.31 13.23 -2.91
C ASP A 100 -1.90 12.56 -4.15
N LEU A 101 -3.17 12.87 -4.44
CA LEU A 101 -3.89 12.33 -5.60
C LEU A 101 -3.68 13.21 -6.83
N GLY A 102 -3.07 12.65 -7.87
CA GLY A 102 -2.79 13.35 -9.11
C GLY A 102 -2.87 12.48 -10.35
N GLY A 103 -2.59 13.06 -11.52
CA GLY A 103 -2.58 12.35 -12.81
C GLY A 103 -3.49 13.00 -13.84
N LEU A 104 -3.89 12.22 -14.88
CA LEU A 104 -4.71 12.67 -15.99
C LEU A 104 -5.88 11.70 -16.21
N THR A 105 -7.10 12.23 -16.23
CA THR A 105 -8.31 11.50 -16.64
C THR A 105 -8.88 12.20 -17.85
N VAL A 106 -9.06 11.47 -18.95
CA VAL A 106 -9.55 12.04 -20.21
C VAL A 106 -11.08 11.99 -20.26
N PHE A 107 -11.65 10.80 -20.12
CA PHE A 107 -13.12 10.60 -20.07
C PHE A 107 -13.47 9.84 -18.79
N GLY A 108 -13.90 10.58 -17.77
CA GLY A 108 -14.25 9.98 -16.49
C GLY A 108 -14.16 10.96 -15.32
N HIS A 109 -14.04 10.41 -14.14
CA HIS A 109 -13.98 11.15 -12.90
C HIS A 109 -12.82 10.67 -12.03
N ARG A 110 -12.31 11.57 -11.21
CA ARG A 110 -11.38 11.26 -10.14
C ARG A 110 -11.81 12.05 -8.91
N GLY A 111 -11.98 11.36 -7.81
CA GLY A 111 -12.48 11.94 -6.56
C GLY A 111 -11.70 11.46 -5.34
N GLU A 112 -11.82 12.24 -4.29
CA GLU A 112 -11.33 11.93 -2.96
C GLU A 112 -12.49 12.12 -1.98
N HIS A 113 -12.71 11.15 -1.11
CA HIS A 113 -13.89 11.07 -0.28
C HIS A 113 -13.53 10.68 1.15
N GLY A 114 -14.30 11.21 2.10
CA GLY A 114 -14.14 10.95 3.52
C GLY A 114 -13.43 12.06 4.27
N GLU A 115 -13.43 11.97 5.60
CA GLU A 115 -12.73 12.91 6.46
C GLU A 115 -11.22 12.65 6.38
N GLU A 116 -10.51 13.63 5.88
CA GLU A 116 -9.07 13.71 5.96
C GLU A 116 -8.72 14.14 7.39
N ALA A 117 -8.33 13.17 8.24
CA ALA A 117 -7.75 13.52 9.53
C ALA A 117 -6.40 14.21 9.28
N GLU A 118 -6.15 15.33 9.99
CA GLU A 118 -4.87 16.02 9.87
C GLU A 118 -3.71 15.02 10.05
N PRO A 119 -2.87 14.82 9.02
CA PRO A 119 -1.78 13.88 9.13
C PRO A 119 -0.79 14.35 10.18
N GLY A 120 -0.39 13.45 11.07
CA GLY A 120 0.65 13.74 12.04
C GLY A 120 1.99 14.09 11.37
N PRO A 121 2.93 14.72 12.09
CA PRO A 121 4.21 15.17 11.52
C PRO A 121 5.06 14.07 10.91
N ASP A 122 4.85 12.82 11.33
CA ASP A 122 5.54 11.62 10.83
C ASP A 122 4.66 10.75 9.92
N ALA A 123 3.50 11.26 9.48
CA ALA A 123 2.60 10.50 8.63
C ALA A 123 3.26 10.16 7.29
N PRO A 124 3.13 8.92 6.81
CA PRO A 124 3.65 8.57 5.51
C PRO A 124 2.80 9.19 4.40
N LEU A 125 3.47 9.69 3.35
CA LEU A 125 2.81 10.21 2.15
C LEU A 125 2.55 9.08 1.16
N VAL A 126 1.29 8.87 0.80
CA VAL A 126 0.88 7.97 -0.27
C VAL A 126 0.52 8.79 -1.51
N ARG A 127 1.42 8.81 -2.47
CA ARG A 127 1.22 9.49 -3.74
C ARG A 127 0.54 8.56 -4.73
N ILE A 128 -0.67 8.91 -5.18
CA ILE A 128 -1.46 8.16 -6.14
C ILE A 128 -1.48 8.93 -7.46
N ARG A 129 -0.92 8.36 -8.51
CA ARG A 129 -0.90 8.93 -9.86
C ARG A 129 -1.76 8.08 -10.77
N VAL A 130 -2.89 8.64 -11.20
CA VAL A 130 -3.87 7.95 -12.05
C VAL A 130 -3.79 8.51 -13.46
N PHE A 131 -3.62 7.62 -14.43
CA PHE A 131 -3.75 7.91 -15.85
C PHE A 131 -4.89 7.06 -16.39
N SER A 132 -6.04 7.70 -16.64
CA SER A 132 -7.26 7.03 -17.10
C SER A 132 -7.72 7.60 -18.43
N LEU A 133 -8.05 6.70 -19.37
CA LEU A 133 -8.65 7.09 -20.63
C LEU A 133 -10.18 7.13 -20.52
N PHE A 134 -10.81 6.01 -20.13
CA PHE A 134 -12.25 5.90 -19.87
C PHE A 134 -12.47 5.21 -18.54
N GLY A 135 -12.85 5.97 -17.49
CA GLY A 135 -13.07 5.34 -16.19
C GLY A 135 -13.04 6.29 -15.01
N THR A 136 -13.29 5.75 -13.84
CA THR A 136 -13.26 6.49 -12.60
C THR A 136 -12.16 6.00 -11.67
N SER A 137 -11.70 6.89 -10.80
CA SER A 137 -10.78 6.53 -9.75
C SER A 137 -11.11 7.34 -8.50
N ASP A 138 -11.44 6.64 -7.44
CA ASP A 138 -11.81 7.25 -6.18
C ASP A 138 -10.88 6.82 -5.05
N VAL A 139 -10.53 7.79 -4.21
CA VAL A 139 -9.80 7.55 -2.96
C VAL A 139 -10.78 7.72 -1.81
N TRP A 140 -10.82 6.73 -0.93
CA TRP A 140 -11.73 6.68 0.21
C TRP A 140 -10.91 6.68 1.50
N HIS A 141 -11.03 7.74 2.29
CA HIS A 141 -10.47 7.80 3.64
C HIS A 141 -11.38 7.03 4.60
N VAL A 142 -10.90 5.92 5.12
CA VAL A 142 -11.69 5.01 5.96
C VAL A 142 -10.91 4.63 7.20
N ALA A 143 -11.56 4.78 8.38
CA ALA A 143 -10.94 4.37 9.63
C ALA A 143 -10.54 2.87 9.60
N PRO A 144 -9.34 2.51 10.10
CA PRO A 144 -8.80 1.14 10.00
C PRO A 144 -9.68 0.07 10.64
N GLU A 145 -10.44 0.44 11.67
CA GLU A 145 -11.33 -0.45 12.41
C GLU A 145 -12.70 -0.65 11.73
N THR A 146 -13.02 0.16 10.71
CA THR A 146 -14.33 0.09 10.06
C THR A 146 -14.50 -1.25 9.37
N ARG A 147 -15.49 -2.01 9.82
CA ARG A 147 -15.89 -3.30 9.26
C ARG A 147 -17.03 -3.10 8.29
N GLY A 148 -17.08 -3.93 7.26
CA GLY A 148 -18.16 -3.90 6.26
C GLY A 148 -17.64 -4.19 4.86
N THR A 149 -18.57 -4.37 3.93
CA THR A 149 -18.26 -4.47 2.50
C THR A 149 -17.92 -3.09 1.94
N TYR A 150 -17.18 -3.02 0.84
CA TYR A 150 -16.83 -1.75 0.20
C TYR A 150 -18.05 -0.89 -0.12
N ARG A 151 -19.16 -1.51 -0.55
CA ARG A 151 -20.43 -0.81 -0.80
C ARG A 151 -20.99 -0.15 0.46
N GLU A 152 -20.88 -0.80 1.60
CA GLU A 152 -21.31 -0.25 2.88
C GLU A 152 -20.40 0.88 3.33
N LEU A 153 -19.10 0.73 3.14
CA LEU A 153 -18.10 1.77 3.43
C LEU A 153 -18.34 3.02 2.60
N ILE A 154 -18.47 2.88 1.29
CA ILE A 154 -18.80 3.98 0.37
C ILE A 154 -20.11 4.67 0.76
N LYS A 155 -21.14 3.89 1.06
CA LYS A 155 -22.45 4.42 1.48
C LYS A 155 -22.34 5.18 2.80
N ALA A 156 -21.61 4.66 3.76
CA ALA A 156 -21.40 5.31 5.06
C ALA A 156 -20.62 6.62 4.92
N THR A 157 -19.55 6.65 4.13
CA THR A 157 -18.73 7.84 3.86
C THR A 157 -19.58 8.93 3.17
N ARG A 158 -20.27 8.58 2.10
CA ARG A 158 -21.16 9.52 1.39
C ARG A 158 -22.33 10.02 2.26
N ALA A 159 -22.82 9.23 3.20
CA ALA A 159 -23.85 9.65 4.12
C ALA A 159 -23.34 10.70 5.12
N ARG A 160 -22.09 10.56 5.58
CA ARG A 160 -21.43 11.53 6.46
C ARG A 160 -21.16 12.85 5.75
N GLU A 161 -20.68 12.83 4.53
CA GLU A 161 -20.43 14.02 3.71
C GLU A 161 -21.72 14.84 3.43
N ARG A 162 -22.89 14.20 3.48
CA ARG A 162 -24.20 14.84 3.27
C ARG A 162 -24.80 15.46 4.53
N LEU A 163 -24.27 15.13 5.70
CA LEU A 163 -24.74 15.74 6.95
C LEU A 163 -24.09 17.13 7.05
N PRO A 164 -24.89 18.22 7.17
CA PRO A 164 -24.30 19.53 7.42
C PRO A 164 -23.52 19.47 8.72
N ALA A 165 -22.35 20.12 8.74
CA ALA A 165 -21.62 20.33 9.98
C ALA A 165 -22.58 20.94 10.98
N ALA A 166 -22.73 20.31 12.15
CA ALA A 166 -23.51 20.90 13.22
C ALA A 166 -22.87 22.24 13.57
N GLU A 167 -23.58 23.33 13.27
CA GLU A 167 -23.18 24.67 13.71
C GLU A 167 -23.24 24.66 15.25
N ASP A 168 -22.08 24.79 15.88
CA ASP A 168 -21.93 25.18 17.27
C ASP A 168 -21.93 26.70 17.39
#